data_fdb4be8d9605eded71589932a0815184
#
_entry.id   fdb4be8d9605eded71589932a0815184
#
_cell.length_a   1.000
_cell.length_b   1.000
_cell.length_c   1.000
_cell.angle_alpha   90.00
_cell.angle_beta   90.00
_cell.angle_gamma   90.00
#
_symmetry.space_group_name_H-M   'P 1'
#
loop_
_entity.id
_entity.type
_entity.pdbx_description
1 polymer ?
#
loop_
_entity_poly.entity_id
_entity_poly.type
_entity_poly.pdbx_seq_one_letter_code
_entity_poly.pdbx_strand_id
1 'polypeptide(L)'
;ANELKVQLYKADVTRLLVELDCSLTNKKFLFSEITGRLDEKAKKSLLKKYYFSYYKKLGEELKEKIRMNGTVLHLLVHSFAPVWKGKKRNADIGILYDTRRLKEKKLAEAWIMLLKENLPKARIRKNYPYRGTEDGIVSYFRKKLPHPNYSALEIEVNNARLRNRLQSGSFRKIIAKTFYEMVQNAAKKSS
;
A
#
# COMPACT_ATOMS: atom_id res chain seq x y z
N ALA A 1 -4.92 11.81 3.80
CA ALA A 1 -4.66 11.61 5.24
C ALA A 1 -5.41 12.65 6.06
N ASN A 2 -5.27 13.93 5.77
CA ASN A 2 -5.95 14.99 6.54
C ASN A 2 -7.47 14.84 6.54
N GLU A 3 -8.08 14.62 5.37
CA GLU A 3 -9.54 14.37 5.26
C GLU A 3 -9.98 13.10 5.99
N LEU A 4 -9.11 12.10 6.10
CA LEU A 4 -9.38 10.82 6.75
C LEU A 4 -9.04 10.82 8.24
N LYS A 5 -8.43 11.89 8.77
CA LYS A 5 -7.89 11.96 10.14
C LYS A 5 -7.01 10.75 10.51
N VAL A 6 -6.23 10.24 9.54
CA VAL A 6 -5.33 9.10 9.72
C VAL A 6 -3.88 9.54 9.66
N GLN A 7 -3.02 8.82 10.37
CA GLN A 7 -1.58 9.03 10.32
C GLN A 7 -1.04 8.71 8.93
N LEU A 8 -0.25 9.63 8.36
CA LEU A 8 0.44 9.44 7.10
C LEU A 8 1.92 9.15 7.33
N TYR A 9 2.38 8.04 6.81
CA TYR A 9 3.79 7.70 6.69
C TYR A 9 4.21 7.87 5.24
N LYS A 10 4.98 8.90 4.97
CA LYS A 10 5.46 9.22 3.63
C LYS A 10 6.91 8.76 3.48
N ALA A 11 7.22 8.11 2.39
CA ALA A 11 8.60 7.86 2.00
C ALA A 11 9.19 9.16 1.42
N ASP A 12 10.11 9.78 2.16
CA ASP A 12 10.79 11.02 1.75
C ASP A 12 12.08 10.76 0.96
N VAL A 13 12.21 9.54 0.42
CA VAL A 13 13.34 9.11 -0.40
C VAL A 13 12.84 8.53 -1.70
N THR A 14 13.52 8.89 -2.79
CA THR A 14 13.18 8.30 -4.09
C THR A 14 13.54 6.82 -4.14
N ARG A 15 12.67 5.99 -4.76
CA ARG A 15 12.97 4.59 -5.05
C ARG A 15 14.21 4.37 -5.90
N LEU A 16 14.69 5.41 -6.60
CA LEU A 16 15.96 5.36 -7.34
C LEU A 16 17.18 5.33 -6.41
N LEU A 17 17.02 5.72 -5.16
CA LEU A 17 18.08 5.65 -4.15
C LEU A 17 18.05 4.31 -3.42
N VAL A 18 16.89 3.95 -2.86
CA VAL A 18 16.62 2.64 -2.25
C VAL A 18 15.11 2.38 -2.29
N GLU A 19 14.71 1.18 -2.71
CA GLU A 19 13.31 0.78 -2.70
C GLU A 19 12.89 0.37 -1.29
N LEU A 20 11.96 1.13 -0.71
CA LEU A 20 11.45 0.85 0.64
C LEU A 20 10.38 -0.23 0.66
N ASP A 21 9.69 -0.45 -0.46
CA ASP A 21 8.68 -1.49 -0.58
C ASP A 21 9.25 -2.77 -1.21
N CYS A 22 10.33 -3.27 -0.61
CA CYS A 22 11.04 -4.45 -1.09
C CYS A 22 11.80 -5.07 0.08
N SER A 23 11.90 -6.39 0.14
CA SER A 23 12.71 -7.05 1.16
C SER A 23 14.21 -6.91 0.89
N LEU A 24 15.02 -7.01 1.93
CA LEU A 24 16.49 -6.99 1.82
C LEU A 24 17.05 -8.15 0.99
N THR A 25 16.30 -9.23 0.85
CA THR A 25 16.68 -10.39 0.05
C THR A 25 16.42 -10.19 -1.44
N ASN A 26 15.59 -9.23 -1.81
CA ASN A 26 15.26 -8.91 -3.19
C ASN A 26 16.30 -7.95 -3.81
N LYS A 27 17.53 -8.44 -3.94
CA LYS A 27 18.69 -7.65 -4.43
C LYS A 27 18.46 -7.00 -5.79
N LYS A 28 17.54 -7.55 -6.59
CA LYS A 28 17.25 -7.04 -7.93
C LYS A 28 16.51 -5.70 -7.92
N PHE A 29 15.67 -5.44 -6.91
CA PHE A 29 14.84 -4.24 -6.85
C PHE A 29 15.20 -3.30 -5.73
N LEU A 30 15.97 -3.77 -4.73
CA LEU A 30 16.34 -2.98 -3.54
C LEU A 30 17.13 -1.71 -3.89
N PHE A 31 18.00 -1.80 -4.88
CA PHE A 31 18.76 -0.68 -5.41
C PHE A 31 18.48 -0.48 -6.90
N SER A 32 18.43 0.77 -7.35
CA SER A 32 18.33 1.09 -8.77
C SER A 32 19.61 0.74 -9.52
N GLU A 33 19.61 0.87 -10.85
CA GLU A 33 20.82 0.74 -11.66
C GLU A 33 21.92 1.75 -11.28
N ILE A 34 21.52 2.91 -10.72
CA ILE A 34 22.44 3.95 -10.25
C ILE A 34 23.10 3.52 -8.95
N THR A 35 22.30 3.22 -7.93
CA THR A 35 22.80 2.90 -6.57
C THR A 35 23.28 1.46 -6.44
N GLY A 36 22.87 0.58 -7.34
CA GLY A 36 23.39 -0.78 -7.45
C GLY A 36 24.89 -0.85 -7.78
N ARG A 37 25.45 0.21 -8.39
CA ARG A 37 26.89 0.33 -8.73
C ARG A 37 27.75 0.86 -7.57
N LEU A 38 27.13 1.32 -6.48
CA LEU A 38 27.85 1.78 -5.29
C LEU A 38 28.57 0.62 -4.61
N ASP A 39 29.64 0.95 -3.89
CA ASP A 39 30.32 -0.01 -3.05
C ASP A 39 29.42 -0.47 -1.85
N GLU A 40 29.80 -1.54 -1.20
CA GLU A 40 29.02 -2.13 -0.12
C GLU A 40 28.93 -1.22 1.11
N LYS A 41 29.90 -0.35 1.37
CA LYS A 41 29.89 0.61 2.47
C LYS A 41 28.85 1.69 2.22
N ALA A 42 28.79 2.24 1.01
CA ALA A 42 27.78 3.21 0.60
C ALA A 42 26.36 2.61 0.61
N LYS A 43 26.19 1.39 0.08
CA LYS A 43 24.89 0.66 0.16
C LYS A 43 24.42 0.46 1.60
N LYS A 44 25.31 0.00 2.49
CA LYS A 44 25.00 -0.16 3.91
C LYS A 44 24.60 1.17 4.56
N SER A 45 25.27 2.27 4.20
CA SER A 45 24.92 3.60 4.68
C SER A 45 23.51 4.03 4.23
N LEU A 46 23.16 3.81 2.97
CA LEU A 46 21.82 4.08 2.43
C LEU A 46 20.75 3.26 3.17
N LEU A 47 20.99 1.95 3.35
CA LEU A 47 20.06 1.10 4.09
C LEU A 47 19.89 1.58 5.54
N LYS A 48 20.98 1.91 6.23
CA LYS A 48 20.92 2.41 7.61
C LYS A 48 20.12 3.71 7.69
N LYS A 49 20.41 4.66 6.80
CA LYS A 49 19.80 6.01 6.82
C LYS A 49 18.33 5.98 6.46
N TYR A 50 17.93 5.23 5.45
CA TYR A 50 16.58 5.32 4.87
C TYR A 50 15.74 4.08 5.14
N TYR A 51 16.23 2.89 4.79
CA TYR A 51 15.45 1.65 4.88
C TYR A 51 15.14 1.26 6.33
N PHE A 52 16.17 1.03 7.13
CA PHE A 52 15.97 0.59 8.52
C PHE A 52 15.29 1.66 9.38
N SER A 53 15.59 2.94 9.17
CA SER A 53 14.93 4.05 9.89
C SER A 53 13.43 4.10 9.57
N TYR A 54 13.04 3.92 8.31
CA TYR A 54 11.64 3.89 7.89
C TYR A 54 10.90 2.68 8.49
N TYR A 55 11.47 1.48 8.35
CA TYR A 55 10.88 0.25 8.90
C TYR A 55 10.75 0.28 10.42
N LYS A 56 11.76 0.82 11.12
CA LYS A 56 11.74 0.98 12.58
C LYS A 56 10.60 1.90 12.99
N LYS A 57 10.57 3.13 12.44
CA LYS A 57 9.54 4.13 12.77
C LYS A 57 8.13 3.62 12.51
N LEU A 58 7.90 3.05 11.33
CA LEU A 58 6.58 2.50 10.99
C LEU A 58 6.21 1.31 11.89
N GLY A 59 7.17 0.44 12.19
CA GLY A 59 6.94 -0.71 13.06
C GLY A 59 6.62 -0.34 14.50
N GLU A 60 7.27 0.68 15.05
CA GLU A 60 6.97 1.23 16.38
C GLU A 60 5.55 1.78 16.43
N GLU A 61 5.16 2.56 15.44
CA GLU A 61 3.82 3.13 15.34
C GLU A 61 2.72 2.07 15.18
N LEU A 62 2.94 1.08 14.33
CA LEU A 62 1.98 -0.02 14.16
C LEU A 62 1.77 -0.81 15.46
N LYS A 63 2.86 -1.09 16.20
CA LYS A 63 2.79 -1.74 17.51
C LYS A 63 2.03 -0.89 18.53
N GLU A 64 2.30 0.40 18.56
CA GLU A 64 1.63 1.33 19.48
C GLU A 64 0.12 1.40 19.18
N LYS A 65 -0.26 1.49 17.92
CA LYS A 65 -1.69 1.46 17.53
C LYS A 65 -2.37 0.15 17.89
N ILE A 66 -1.69 -0.97 17.76
CA ILE A 66 -2.21 -2.27 18.21
C ILE A 66 -2.37 -2.26 19.73
N ARG A 67 -1.39 -1.74 20.47
CA ARG A 67 -1.45 -1.65 21.93
C ARG A 67 -2.62 -0.78 22.42
N MET A 68 -2.84 0.37 21.76
CA MET A 68 -3.89 1.33 22.14
C MET A 68 -5.30 0.88 21.72
N ASN A 69 -5.44 0.31 20.54
CA ASN A 69 -6.74 0.07 19.91
C ASN A 69 -7.05 -1.40 19.67
N GLY A 70 -6.17 -2.31 20.11
CA GLY A 70 -6.30 -3.75 19.87
C GLY A 70 -6.04 -4.18 18.43
N THR A 71 -6.32 -3.32 17.44
CA THR A 71 -6.15 -3.63 16.01
C THR A 71 -5.68 -2.43 15.21
N VAL A 72 -5.02 -2.69 14.08
CA VAL A 72 -4.63 -1.67 13.11
C VAL A 72 -4.90 -2.15 11.68
N LEU A 73 -5.39 -1.24 10.84
CA LEU A 73 -5.45 -1.41 9.39
C LEU A 73 -4.38 -0.52 8.73
N HIS A 74 -3.38 -1.15 8.12
CA HIS A 74 -2.34 -0.48 7.35
C HIS A 74 -2.79 -0.40 5.89
N LEU A 75 -2.96 0.81 5.36
CA LEU A 75 -3.23 1.04 3.94
C LEU A 75 -1.94 1.50 3.25
N LEU A 76 -1.46 0.72 2.30
CA LEU A 76 -0.36 1.09 1.41
C LEU A 76 -0.93 1.66 0.10
N VAL A 77 -0.39 2.79 -0.36
CA VAL A 77 -0.91 3.51 -1.54
C VAL A 77 0.16 3.59 -2.61
N HIS A 78 -0.12 2.96 -3.74
CA HIS A 78 0.75 2.90 -4.91
C HIS A 78 0.06 3.33 -6.20
N SER A 79 0.84 3.42 -7.25
CA SER A 79 0.37 3.59 -8.61
C SER A 79 1.18 2.73 -9.58
N PHE A 80 0.56 2.29 -10.66
CA PHE A 80 1.18 1.44 -11.66
C PHE A 80 1.11 2.03 -13.08
N ALA A 81 2.10 1.68 -13.90
CA ALA A 81 2.15 2.08 -15.31
C ALA A 81 1.03 1.39 -16.11
N PRO A 82 0.31 2.14 -17.00
CA PRO A 82 -0.78 1.58 -17.81
C PRO A 82 -0.31 0.53 -18.83
N VAL A 83 0.98 0.58 -19.19
CA VAL A 83 1.63 -0.40 -20.07
C VAL A 83 2.90 -0.89 -19.37
N TRP A 84 3.13 -2.19 -19.36
CA TRP A 84 4.34 -2.80 -18.82
C TRP A 84 4.86 -3.89 -19.75
N LYS A 85 6.12 -3.77 -20.17
CA LYS A 85 6.76 -4.69 -21.14
C LYS A 85 5.89 -4.91 -22.39
N GLY A 86 5.39 -3.83 -22.99
CA GLY A 86 4.52 -3.84 -24.17
C GLY A 86 3.08 -4.29 -23.93
N LYS A 87 2.73 -4.81 -22.76
CA LYS A 87 1.38 -5.30 -22.45
C LYS A 87 0.56 -4.22 -21.72
N LYS A 88 -0.65 -3.94 -22.23
CA LYS A 88 -1.61 -3.05 -21.59
C LYS A 88 -2.17 -3.67 -20.31
N ARG A 89 -2.12 -2.92 -19.21
CA ARG A 89 -2.73 -3.30 -17.94
C ARG A 89 -4.16 -2.84 -17.87
N ASN A 90 -5.09 -3.81 -17.85
CA ASN A 90 -6.52 -3.57 -17.99
C ASN A 90 -7.21 -3.43 -16.62
N ALA A 91 -6.79 -2.45 -15.82
CA ALA A 91 -7.46 -2.01 -14.60
C ALA A 91 -7.24 -0.51 -14.40
N ASP A 92 -8.15 0.12 -13.69
CA ASP A 92 -8.04 1.52 -13.24
C ASP A 92 -7.61 1.58 -11.77
N ILE A 93 -8.11 0.61 -10.97
CA ILE A 93 -7.76 0.40 -9.56
C ILE A 93 -7.53 -1.10 -9.34
N GLY A 94 -6.48 -1.42 -8.61
CA GLY A 94 -6.26 -2.73 -7.98
C GLY A 94 -6.36 -2.61 -6.47
N ILE A 95 -7.03 -3.55 -5.81
CA ILE A 95 -7.02 -3.72 -4.36
C ILE A 95 -6.31 -5.03 -4.04
N LEU A 96 -5.17 -4.92 -3.36
CA LEU A 96 -4.31 -6.06 -3.04
C LEU A 96 -4.46 -6.43 -1.57
N TYR A 97 -4.52 -7.71 -1.29
CA TYR A 97 -4.68 -8.27 0.04
C TYR A 97 -4.26 -9.74 0.09
N ASP A 98 -3.98 -10.27 1.26
CA ASP A 98 -3.74 -11.71 1.44
C ASP A 98 -5.08 -12.44 1.54
N THR A 99 -5.41 -13.24 0.52
CA THR A 99 -6.68 -13.99 0.43
C THR A 99 -6.88 -15.03 1.53
N ARG A 100 -5.81 -15.43 2.21
CA ARG A 100 -5.83 -16.36 3.35
C ARG A 100 -6.24 -15.68 4.65
N ARG A 101 -6.15 -14.34 4.71
CA ARG A 101 -6.53 -13.53 5.86
C ARG A 101 -7.97 -13.05 5.72
N LEU A 102 -8.89 -13.74 6.39
CA LEU A 102 -10.33 -13.50 6.24
C LEU A 102 -10.73 -12.04 6.50
N LYS A 103 -10.12 -11.37 7.51
CA LYS A 103 -10.38 -9.95 7.81
C LYS A 103 -9.98 -9.05 6.64
N GLU A 104 -8.79 -9.24 6.06
CA GLU A 104 -8.33 -8.47 4.90
C GLU A 104 -9.24 -8.70 3.68
N LYS A 105 -9.63 -9.95 3.43
CA LYS A 105 -10.55 -10.30 2.35
C LYS A 105 -11.89 -9.59 2.50
N LYS A 106 -12.51 -9.64 3.69
CA LYS A 106 -13.80 -8.96 3.96
C LYS A 106 -13.70 -7.45 3.77
N LEU A 107 -12.63 -6.81 4.27
CA LEU A 107 -12.40 -5.37 4.11
C LEU A 107 -12.19 -4.99 2.64
N ALA A 108 -11.37 -5.74 1.91
CA ALA A 108 -11.11 -5.51 0.50
C ALA A 108 -12.39 -5.64 -0.35
N GLU A 109 -13.20 -6.66 -0.10
CA GLU A 109 -14.46 -6.88 -0.82
C GLU A 109 -15.47 -5.77 -0.54
N ALA A 110 -15.63 -5.36 0.73
CA ALA A 110 -16.48 -4.23 1.09
C ALA A 110 -16.02 -2.92 0.42
N TRP A 111 -14.71 -2.64 0.41
CA TRP A 111 -14.20 -1.46 -0.26
C TRP A 111 -14.40 -1.49 -1.78
N ILE A 112 -14.17 -2.64 -2.40
CA ILE A 112 -14.41 -2.84 -3.84
C ILE A 112 -15.89 -2.59 -4.20
N MET A 113 -16.84 -3.00 -3.38
CA MET A 113 -18.27 -2.71 -3.59
C MET A 113 -18.53 -1.20 -3.59
N LEU A 114 -18.09 -0.49 -2.56
CA LEU A 114 -18.23 0.97 -2.46
C LEU A 114 -17.54 1.70 -3.63
N LEU A 115 -16.36 1.24 -4.03
CA LEU A 115 -15.67 1.80 -5.20
C LEU A 115 -16.46 1.61 -6.49
N LYS A 116 -17.06 0.44 -6.71
CA LYS A 116 -17.89 0.17 -7.91
C LYS A 116 -19.16 1.01 -7.94
N GLU A 117 -19.80 1.20 -6.82
CA GLU A 117 -20.99 2.05 -6.69
C GLU A 117 -20.67 3.52 -7.01
N ASN A 118 -19.57 4.05 -6.49
CA ASN A 118 -19.17 5.44 -6.67
C ASN A 118 -18.36 5.70 -7.96
N LEU A 119 -17.80 4.66 -8.59
CA LEU A 119 -17.02 4.71 -9.83
C LEU A 119 -17.49 3.62 -10.82
N PRO A 120 -18.75 3.67 -11.31
CA PRO A 120 -19.33 2.57 -12.10
C PRO A 120 -18.61 2.33 -13.43
N LYS A 121 -17.92 3.33 -13.98
CA LYS A 121 -17.13 3.20 -15.21
C LYS A 121 -15.68 2.76 -14.97
N ALA A 122 -15.22 2.64 -13.71
CA ALA A 122 -13.86 2.23 -13.41
C ALA A 122 -13.71 0.70 -13.36
N ARG A 123 -12.62 0.21 -13.93
CA ARG A 123 -12.26 -1.22 -13.90
C ARG A 123 -11.48 -1.51 -12.62
N ILE A 124 -12.20 -1.99 -11.61
CA ILE A 124 -11.64 -2.32 -10.30
C ILE A 124 -11.38 -3.83 -10.24
N ARG A 125 -10.15 -4.21 -9.89
CA ARG A 125 -9.72 -5.62 -9.85
C ARG A 125 -9.12 -6.01 -8.50
N LYS A 126 -9.36 -7.26 -8.08
CA LYS A 126 -8.75 -7.89 -6.91
C LYS A 126 -7.35 -8.39 -7.27
N ASN A 127 -6.36 -8.12 -6.42
CA ASN A 127 -4.99 -8.61 -6.58
C ASN A 127 -4.45 -8.43 -8.01
N TYR A 128 -4.48 -7.17 -8.47
CA TYR A 128 -4.01 -6.77 -9.78
C TYR A 128 -3.41 -5.33 -9.73
N PRO A 129 -2.30 -5.01 -10.40
CA PRO A 129 -1.50 -5.88 -11.28
C PRO A 129 -0.54 -6.81 -10.54
N TYR A 130 -0.50 -6.74 -9.23
CA TYR A 130 0.31 -7.54 -8.33
C TYR A 130 -0.57 -8.34 -7.37
N ARG A 131 0.03 -9.28 -6.64
CA ARG A 131 -0.68 -10.03 -5.59
C ARG A 131 -0.36 -9.40 -4.23
N GLY A 132 -1.35 -9.27 -3.36
CA GLY A 132 -1.13 -8.73 -2.01
C GLY A 132 -0.27 -9.60 -1.11
N THR A 133 0.25 -10.72 -1.61
CA THR A 133 1.21 -11.60 -0.93
C THR A 133 2.62 -11.51 -1.51
N GLU A 134 2.83 -10.65 -2.52
CA GLU A 134 4.17 -10.43 -3.07
C GLU A 134 5.10 -9.77 -2.05
N ASP A 135 6.38 -9.76 -2.40
CA ASP A 135 7.41 -9.15 -1.58
C ASP A 135 7.19 -7.65 -1.43
N GLY A 136 7.16 -7.17 -0.19
CA GLY A 136 6.93 -5.77 0.13
C GLY A 136 6.78 -5.53 1.64
N ILE A 137 6.59 -4.28 2.01
CA ILE A 137 6.52 -3.82 3.39
C ILE A 137 5.33 -4.43 4.16
N VAL A 138 4.18 -4.57 3.50
CA VAL A 138 3.00 -5.19 4.14
C VAL A 138 3.23 -6.68 4.40
N SER A 139 3.89 -7.38 3.47
CA SER A 139 4.27 -8.79 3.66
C SER A 139 5.29 -8.97 4.79
N TYR A 140 6.20 -8.01 4.96
CA TYR A 140 7.12 -7.97 6.10
C TYR A 140 6.36 -7.82 7.42
N PHE A 141 5.45 -6.83 7.53
CA PHE A 141 4.72 -6.59 8.77
C PHE A 141 3.68 -7.67 9.08
N ARG A 142 3.09 -8.32 8.08
CA ARG A 142 2.24 -9.52 8.30
C ARG A 142 2.98 -10.66 9.01
N LYS A 143 4.30 -10.78 8.81
CA LYS A 143 5.15 -11.78 9.48
C LYS A 143 5.62 -11.34 10.87
N LYS A 144 5.71 -10.02 11.10
CA LYS A 144 6.30 -9.46 12.33
C LYS A 144 5.27 -9.08 13.39
N LEU A 145 4.04 -8.78 12.99
CA LEU A 145 2.98 -8.33 13.88
C LEU A 145 1.93 -9.42 14.11
N PRO A 146 1.31 -9.46 15.30
CA PRO A 146 0.40 -10.54 15.65
C PRO A 146 -0.86 -10.53 14.78
N HIS A 147 -1.31 -11.71 14.36
CA HIS A 147 -2.61 -11.94 13.78
C HIS A 147 -3.62 -12.25 14.93
N PRO A 148 -4.85 -11.71 14.94
CA PRO A 148 -5.50 -10.90 13.87
C PRO A 148 -5.37 -9.38 14.03
N ASN A 149 -4.53 -8.87 14.92
CA ASN A 149 -4.44 -7.47 15.30
C ASN A 149 -3.94 -6.56 14.15
N TYR A 150 -3.06 -7.07 13.31
CA TYR A 150 -2.57 -6.39 12.12
C TYR A 150 -3.28 -6.88 10.86
N SER A 151 -3.86 -5.96 10.12
CA SER A 151 -4.40 -6.18 8.78
C SER A 151 -3.83 -5.15 7.81
N ALA A 152 -3.65 -5.52 6.55
CA ALA A 152 -3.15 -4.60 5.53
C ALA A 152 -3.92 -4.73 4.22
N LEU A 153 -4.14 -3.61 3.58
CA LEU A 153 -4.62 -3.50 2.20
C LEU A 153 -3.64 -2.63 1.42
N GLU A 154 -3.54 -2.89 0.12
CA GLU A 154 -2.79 -2.04 -0.79
C GLU A 154 -3.75 -1.56 -1.89
N ILE A 155 -3.65 -0.29 -2.24
CA ILE A 155 -4.33 0.24 -3.41
C ILE A 155 -3.31 0.58 -4.48
N GLU A 156 -3.59 0.10 -5.69
CA GLU A 156 -2.82 0.38 -6.89
C GLU A 156 -3.66 1.19 -7.86
N VAL A 157 -3.25 2.41 -8.14
CA VAL A 157 -3.97 3.30 -9.06
C VAL A 157 -3.23 3.38 -10.40
N ASN A 158 -3.96 3.17 -11.50
CA ASN A 158 -3.39 3.31 -12.84
C ASN A 158 -2.97 4.76 -13.09
N ASN A 159 -1.70 4.99 -13.45
CA ASN A 159 -1.15 6.32 -13.71
C ASN A 159 -1.91 7.09 -14.78
N ALA A 160 -2.56 6.41 -15.73
CA ALA A 160 -3.41 7.07 -16.73
C ALA A 160 -4.57 7.86 -16.10
N ARG A 161 -5.09 7.41 -14.93
CA ARG A 161 -6.15 8.11 -14.17
C ARG A 161 -5.65 9.33 -13.40
N LEU A 162 -4.34 9.46 -13.24
CA LEU A 162 -3.72 10.55 -12.47
C LEU A 162 -3.17 11.69 -13.35
N ARG A 163 -3.13 11.52 -14.67
CA ARG A 163 -2.54 12.49 -15.61
C ARG A 163 -3.32 13.81 -15.70
N ASN A 164 -4.64 13.74 -15.70
CA ASN A 164 -5.49 14.94 -15.75
C ASN A 164 -5.75 15.44 -14.33
N ARG A 165 -5.26 16.64 -13.99
CA ARG A 165 -5.31 17.20 -12.64
C ARG A 165 -6.73 17.39 -12.11
N LEU A 166 -7.67 17.83 -12.94
CA LEU A 166 -9.06 18.04 -12.53
C LEU A 166 -9.79 16.72 -12.29
N GLN A 167 -9.72 15.79 -13.24
CA GLN A 167 -10.35 14.48 -13.12
C GLN A 167 -9.72 13.62 -12.01
N SER A 168 -8.40 13.72 -11.81
CA SER A 168 -7.71 13.01 -10.75
C SER A 168 -8.08 13.50 -9.35
N GLY A 169 -8.49 14.77 -9.20
CA GLY A 169 -8.95 15.33 -7.92
C GLY A 169 -10.21 14.62 -7.41
N SER A 170 -11.26 14.58 -8.24
CA SER A 170 -12.52 13.89 -7.92
C SER A 170 -12.31 12.39 -7.70
N PHE A 171 -11.50 11.75 -8.55
CA PHE A 171 -11.17 10.33 -8.44
C PHE A 171 -10.50 10.00 -7.11
N ARG A 172 -9.50 10.78 -6.69
CA ARG A 172 -8.83 10.61 -5.38
C ARG A 172 -9.76 10.85 -4.20
N LYS A 173 -10.65 11.85 -4.28
CA LYS A 173 -11.65 12.11 -3.24
C LYS A 173 -12.60 10.94 -3.06
N ILE A 174 -13.07 10.34 -4.16
CA ILE A 174 -13.94 9.16 -4.10
C ILE A 174 -13.20 7.97 -3.47
N ILE A 175 -11.95 7.70 -3.84
CA ILE A 175 -11.13 6.65 -3.22
C ILE A 175 -11.02 6.88 -1.71
N ALA A 176 -10.70 8.08 -1.27
CA ALA A 176 -10.57 8.42 0.13
C ALA A 176 -11.91 8.28 0.88
N LYS A 177 -13.01 8.82 0.33
CA LYS A 177 -14.35 8.72 0.90
C LYS A 177 -14.78 7.27 1.10
N THR A 178 -14.67 6.46 0.05
CA THR A 178 -15.09 5.05 0.09
C THR A 178 -14.23 4.20 1.03
N PHE A 179 -12.93 4.51 1.14
CA PHE A 179 -12.07 3.87 2.14
C PHE A 179 -12.53 4.21 3.56
N TYR A 180 -12.79 5.48 3.85
CA TYR A 180 -13.27 5.92 5.16
C TYR A 180 -14.59 5.25 5.52
N GLU A 181 -15.54 5.23 4.59
CA GLU A 181 -16.84 4.59 4.76
C GLU A 181 -16.72 3.09 5.07
N MET A 182 -15.85 2.40 4.32
CA MET A 182 -15.54 0.98 4.58
C MET A 182 -15.02 0.76 5.99
N VAL A 183 -14.08 1.61 6.46
CA VAL A 183 -13.52 1.50 7.82
C VAL A 183 -14.60 1.74 8.88
N GLN A 184 -15.43 2.77 8.72
CA GLN A 184 -16.54 3.07 9.65
C GLN A 184 -17.55 1.92 9.73
N ASN A 185 -17.94 1.36 8.58
CA ASN A 185 -18.87 0.24 8.54
C ASN A 185 -18.29 -1.04 9.18
N ALA A 186 -16.97 -1.26 9.04
CA ALA A 186 -16.30 -2.37 9.69
C ALA A 186 -16.23 -2.20 11.23
N ALA A 187 -15.99 -0.98 11.70
CA ALA A 187 -15.97 -0.68 13.14
C ALA A 187 -17.32 -0.93 13.81
N LYS A 188 -18.42 -0.46 13.20
CA LYS A 188 -19.79 -0.67 13.70
C LYS A 188 -20.19 -2.15 13.80
N LYS A 189 -19.65 -3.02 12.97
CA LYS A 189 -19.93 -4.46 13.01
C LYS A 189 -19.11 -5.22 14.05
N SER A 190 -18.12 -4.57 14.65
CA SER A 190 -17.24 -5.15 15.67
C SER A 190 -17.57 -4.70 17.10
N SER A 191 -18.47 -3.71 17.23
CA SER A 191 -19.09 -3.26 18.47
C SER A 191 -20.39 -4.02 18.73
#